data_f52949db86950e50cf72606cc19e29b5
#
_entry.id   f52949db86950e50cf72606cc19e29b5
#
_cell.length_a   1.000
_cell.length_b   1.000
_cell.length_c   1.000
_cell.angle_alpha   90.00
_cell.angle_beta   90.00
_cell.angle_gamma   90.00
#
_symmetry.space_group_name_H-M   'P 1'
#
loop_
_entity.id
_entity.type
_entity.pdbx_description
1 polymer ?
#
loop_
_entity_poly.entity_id
_entity_poly.type
_entity_poly.pdbx_seq_one_letter_code
_entity_poly.pdbx_strand_id
1 'polypeptide(L)'
;MTPAAEVRNLRFGYGDAQDALCGVSFSVAPGECLGIVGPNGAGKSTLLLHLNGVLPEEPGAEPSVFIDGQPITKANLPEIRRHVGLLFQDPDDQIFCPTVYEDVAFGPSQLGLAEPELGRLVRETLERVRLAGFERRLPHHLSLGEKRRVCLAGVLACAPTILALDEPTAGLDPRGRRELVALLRSLTATRLVASHDLDMIVALCARVIVLDRGAIVASGPTAEVLADEALMLAHGLERPHALQHTHPHGQV
;
A
#
# COMPACT_ATOMS: atom_id res chain seq x y z
N MET A 1 -5.84 -22.07 6.09
CA MET A 1 -4.69 -21.18 6.34
C MET A 1 -5.25 -19.90 6.93
N THR A 2 -4.60 -19.35 7.94
CA THR A 2 -4.98 -18.05 8.51
C THR A 2 -4.66 -16.94 7.50
N PRO A 3 -5.60 -16.02 7.20
CA PRO A 3 -5.33 -14.87 6.36
C PRO A 3 -4.22 -13.98 6.96
N ALA A 4 -3.38 -13.37 6.12
CA ALA A 4 -2.42 -12.35 6.56
C ALA A 4 -3.15 -11.09 7.05
N ALA A 5 -4.20 -10.69 6.35
CA ALA A 5 -5.09 -9.61 6.80
C ALA A 5 -6.55 -10.01 6.56
N GLU A 6 -7.42 -9.68 7.50
CA GLU A 6 -8.86 -9.90 7.40
C GLU A 6 -9.60 -8.66 7.91
N VAL A 7 -10.61 -8.23 7.16
CA VAL A 7 -11.50 -7.13 7.51
C VAL A 7 -12.92 -7.66 7.56
N ARG A 8 -13.63 -7.38 8.66
CA ARG A 8 -14.99 -7.88 8.92
C ARG A 8 -15.93 -6.72 9.21
N ASN A 9 -16.87 -6.46 8.32
CA ASN A 9 -17.91 -5.46 8.45
C ASN A 9 -17.41 -4.09 8.97
N LEU A 10 -16.26 -3.65 8.45
CA LEU A 10 -15.61 -2.41 8.88
C LEU A 10 -16.47 -1.22 8.47
N ARG A 11 -16.88 -0.41 9.46
CA ARG A 11 -17.61 0.85 9.31
C ARG A 11 -16.81 1.97 9.95
N PHE A 12 -16.69 3.09 9.27
CA PHE A 12 -15.96 4.24 9.80
C PHE A 12 -16.40 5.54 9.13
N GLY A 13 -16.58 6.60 9.92
CA GLY A 13 -16.84 7.96 9.48
C GLY A 13 -15.94 8.95 10.21
N TYR A 14 -15.59 10.05 9.54
CA TYR A 14 -14.85 11.17 10.14
C TYR A 14 -15.83 12.16 10.77
N GLY A 15 -16.11 12.01 12.06
CA GLY A 15 -17.03 12.90 12.80
C GLY A 15 -18.46 12.86 12.24
N ASP A 16 -19.06 14.05 12.03
CA ASP A 16 -20.43 14.21 11.53
C ASP A 16 -20.56 14.06 10.00
N ALA A 17 -19.46 13.71 9.30
CA ALA A 17 -19.45 13.52 7.86
C ALA A 17 -20.05 12.14 7.47
N GLN A 18 -20.36 11.98 6.19
CA GLN A 18 -20.81 10.72 5.62
C GLN A 18 -19.77 9.61 5.91
N ASP A 19 -20.24 8.37 6.17
CA ASP A 19 -19.37 7.22 6.41
C ASP A 19 -18.37 7.03 5.27
N ALA A 20 -17.09 6.98 5.62
CA ALA A 20 -16.00 6.72 4.69
C ALA A 20 -15.87 5.22 4.36
N LEU A 21 -16.31 4.34 5.27
CA LEU A 21 -16.39 2.89 5.09
C LEU A 21 -17.74 2.37 5.59
N CYS A 22 -18.43 1.59 4.76
CA CYS A 22 -19.84 1.18 4.94
C CYS A 22 -20.01 -0.33 5.03
N GLY A 23 -19.24 -1.02 5.90
CA GLY A 23 -19.36 -2.46 6.09
C GLY A 23 -18.45 -3.28 5.18
N VAL A 24 -17.23 -2.83 5.01
CA VAL A 24 -16.19 -3.47 4.19
C VAL A 24 -15.77 -4.80 4.80
N SER A 25 -15.78 -5.88 4.00
CA SER A 25 -15.35 -7.21 4.41
C SER A 25 -14.56 -7.90 3.32
N PHE A 26 -13.34 -8.35 3.63
CA PHE A 26 -12.49 -9.16 2.74
C PHE A 26 -11.37 -9.82 3.54
N SER A 27 -10.64 -10.74 2.91
CA SER A 27 -9.44 -11.35 3.47
C SER A 27 -8.33 -11.39 2.41
N VAL A 28 -7.07 -11.41 2.85
CA VAL A 28 -5.87 -11.49 2.00
C VAL A 28 -5.01 -12.65 2.48
N ALA A 29 -4.64 -13.53 1.56
CA ALA A 29 -3.78 -14.66 1.87
C ALA A 29 -2.30 -14.23 2.06
N PRO A 30 -1.49 -14.96 2.84
CA PRO A 30 -0.05 -14.71 2.92
C PRO A 30 0.62 -14.71 1.55
N GLY A 31 1.43 -13.66 1.27
CA GLY A 31 2.12 -13.47 -0.02
C GLY A 31 1.25 -12.95 -1.17
N GLU A 32 -0.06 -12.82 -0.97
CA GLU A 32 -0.97 -12.28 -1.98
C GLU A 32 -0.70 -10.79 -2.25
N CYS A 33 -0.90 -10.35 -3.49
CA CYS A 33 -1.00 -8.94 -3.86
C CYS A 33 -2.45 -8.62 -4.22
N LEU A 34 -3.15 -7.90 -3.35
CA LEU A 34 -4.52 -7.45 -3.55
C LEU A 34 -4.54 -6.00 -4.04
N GLY A 35 -5.20 -5.75 -5.17
CA GLY A 35 -5.50 -4.40 -5.64
C GLY A 35 -6.75 -3.83 -4.96
N ILE A 36 -6.71 -2.55 -4.61
CA ILE A 36 -7.85 -1.78 -4.11
C ILE A 36 -8.05 -0.60 -5.06
N VAL A 37 -9.08 -0.65 -5.88
CA VAL A 37 -9.37 0.38 -6.87
C VAL A 37 -10.70 1.08 -6.56
N GLY A 38 -10.89 2.27 -7.12
CA GLY A 38 -12.10 3.05 -6.91
C GLY A 38 -11.85 4.53 -7.14
N PRO A 39 -12.91 5.35 -7.29
CA PRO A 39 -12.78 6.78 -7.49
C PRO A 39 -12.15 7.48 -6.29
N ASN A 40 -11.80 8.76 -6.44
CA ASN A 40 -11.35 9.58 -5.33
C ASN A 40 -12.47 9.69 -4.28
N GLY A 41 -12.09 9.61 -3.01
CA GLY A 41 -13.05 9.61 -1.90
C GLY A 41 -13.78 8.28 -1.66
N ALA A 42 -13.46 7.20 -2.40
CA ALA A 42 -14.10 5.89 -2.21
C ALA A 42 -13.77 5.20 -0.86
N GLY A 43 -12.79 5.71 -0.08
CA GLY A 43 -12.39 5.15 1.21
C GLY A 43 -11.10 4.30 1.16
N LYS A 44 -10.37 4.29 0.04
CA LYS A 44 -9.16 3.45 -0.14
C LYS A 44 -8.07 3.73 0.92
N SER A 45 -7.65 4.99 1.06
CA SER A 45 -6.66 5.41 2.06
C SER A 45 -7.14 5.14 3.48
N THR A 46 -8.41 5.44 3.77
CA THR A 46 -9.05 5.15 5.05
C THR A 46 -8.96 3.66 5.39
N LEU A 47 -9.21 2.78 4.41
CA LEU A 47 -9.10 1.34 4.60
C LEU A 47 -7.66 0.91 4.91
N LEU A 48 -6.66 1.45 4.20
CA LEU A 48 -5.25 1.14 4.47
C LEU A 48 -4.80 1.62 5.86
N LEU A 49 -5.27 2.78 6.32
CA LEU A 49 -4.98 3.31 7.65
C LEU A 49 -5.53 2.42 8.78
N HIS A 50 -6.65 1.72 8.56
CA HIS A 50 -7.17 0.75 9.52
C HIS A 50 -6.30 -0.51 9.63
N LEU A 51 -5.66 -0.95 8.53
CA LEU A 51 -4.81 -2.14 8.55
C LEU A 51 -3.54 -1.98 9.40
N ASN A 52 -3.03 -0.75 9.52
CA ASN A 52 -1.87 -0.44 10.36
C ASN A 52 -2.25 0.07 11.76
N GLY A 53 -3.56 0.23 12.04
CA GLY A 53 -4.05 0.76 13.30
C GLY A 53 -3.70 2.24 13.51
N VAL A 54 -3.58 3.03 12.43
CA VAL A 54 -3.57 4.50 12.49
C VAL A 54 -5.00 4.98 12.73
N LEU A 55 -5.98 4.33 12.12
CA LEU A 55 -7.40 4.53 12.36
C LEU A 55 -8.04 3.25 12.92
N PRO A 56 -9.08 3.40 13.75
CA PRO A 56 -9.46 4.62 14.47
C PRO A 56 -8.40 4.96 15.53
N GLU A 57 -8.33 6.21 15.98
CA GLU A 57 -7.42 6.64 17.05
C GLU A 57 -7.61 5.83 18.33
N GLU A 58 -8.86 5.44 18.62
CA GLU A 58 -9.20 4.49 19.67
C GLU A 58 -9.95 3.29 19.07
N PRO A 59 -9.32 2.10 19.04
CA PRO A 59 -9.99 0.89 18.60
C PRO A 59 -11.26 0.61 19.41
N GLY A 60 -12.36 0.31 18.72
CA GLY A 60 -13.64 -0.01 19.34
C GLY A 60 -13.61 -1.34 20.11
N ALA A 61 -14.66 -1.60 20.88
CA ALA A 61 -14.81 -2.84 21.66
C ALA A 61 -14.92 -4.10 20.77
N GLU A 62 -15.47 -3.95 19.56
CA GLU A 62 -15.57 -5.04 18.57
C GLU A 62 -14.58 -4.82 17.44
N PRO A 63 -13.50 -5.63 17.35
CA PRO A 63 -12.48 -5.47 16.33
C PRO A 63 -13.02 -5.89 14.96
N SER A 64 -12.80 -5.03 13.97
CA SER A 64 -13.17 -5.28 12.56
C SER A 64 -11.97 -5.63 11.68
N VAL A 65 -10.74 -5.49 12.19
CA VAL A 65 -9.51 -5.77 11.44
C VAL A 65 -8.64 -6.75 12.22
N PHE A 66 -8.13 -7.75 11.50
CA PHE A 66 -7.29 -8.81 12.05
C PHE A 66 -6.04 -8.95 11.18
N ILE A 67 -4.87 -9.03 11.83
CA ILE A 67 -3.57 -9.27 11.20
C ILE A 67 -3.03 -10.59 11.72
N ASP A 68 -2.71 -11.51 10.82
CA ASP A 68 -2.30 -12.90 11.14
C ASP A 68 -3.25 -13.58 12.15
N GLY A 69 -4.56 -13.28 12.03
CA GLY A 69 -5.62 -13.80 12.90
C GLY A 69 -5.76 -13.07 14.23
N GLN A 70 -4.92 -12.11 14.56
CA GLN A 70 -5.00 -11.31 15.78
C GLN A 70 -5.80 -10.03 15.54
N PRO A 71 -6.81 -9.70 16.37
CA PRO A 71 -7.55 -8.45 16.25
C PRO A 71 -6.67 -7.26 16.59
N ILE A 72 -6.83 -6.16 15.85
CA ILE A 72 -6.14 -4.90 16.20
C ILE A 72 -6.81 -4.32 17.45
N THR A 73 -5.98 -4.11 18.48
CA THR A 73 -6.38 -3.54 19.78
C THR A 73 -5.34 -2.51 20.23
N LYS A 74 -5.70 -1.61 21.13
CA LYS A 74 -4.76 -0.63 21.69
C LYS A 74 -3.51 -1.29 22.31
N ALA A 75 -3.67 -2.47 22.89
CA ALA A 75 -2.59 -3.19 23.59
C ALA A 75 -1.53 -3.75 22.62
N ASN A 76 -1.92 -4.18 21.40
CA ASN A 76 -1.01 -4.82 20.45
C ASN A 76 -0.63 -3.91 19.24
N LEU A 77 -1.04 -2.65 19.22
CA LEU A 77 -0.67 -1.69 18.16
C LEU A 77 0.83 -1.66 17.84
N PRO A 78 1.76 -1.67 18.84
CA PRO A 78 3.19 -1.69 18.54
C PRO A 78 3.63 -2.92 17.75
N GLU A 79 3.04 -4.09 18.04
CA GLU A 79 3.31 -5.33 17.32
C GLU A 79 2.70 -5.30 15.91
N ILE A 80 1.44 -4.90 15.78
CA ILE A 80 0.77 -4.75 14.49
C ILE A 80 1.56 -3.83 13.55
N ARG A 81 2.07 -2.70 14.04
CA ARG A 81 2.86 -1.74 13.26
C ARG A 81 4.23 -2.26 12.83
N ARG A 82 4.74 -3.31 13.46
CA ARG A 82 5.93 -4.04 13.00
C ARG A 82 5.60 -4.96 11.82
N HIS A 83 4.41 -5.57 11.84
CA HIS A 83 3.96 -6.50 10.80
C HIS A 83 3.44 -5.77 9.56
N VAL A 84 2.79 -4.62 9.73
CA VAL A 84 2.14 -3.87 8.64
C VAL A 84 2.91 -2.57 8.37
N GLY A 85 3.69 -2.55 7.30
CA GLY A 85 4.32 -1.34 6.79
C GLY A 85 3.33 -0.54 5.95
N LEU A 86 3.19 0.76 6.24
CA LEU A 86 2.29 1.66 5.54
C LEU A 86 3.08 2.68 4.73
N LEU A 87 2.76 2.81 3.44
CA LEU A 87 3.22 3.90 2.57
C LEU A 87 2.07 4.88 2.38
N PHE A 88 2.24 6.12 2.82
CA PHE A 88 1.25 7.19 2.65
C PHE A 88 1.21 7.72 1.22
N GLN A 89 0.06 8.27 0.83
CA GLN A 89 -0.14 8.88 -0.48
C GLN A 89 0.78 10.08 -0.69
N ASP A 90 0.90 10.98 0.30
CA ASP A 90 1.82 12.11 0.26
C ASP A 90 3.12 11.77 1.01
N PRO A 91 4.29 11.80 0.35
CA PRO A 91 5.55 11.55 1.03
C PRO A 91 5.91 12.62 2.08
N ASP A 92 5.38 13.85 1.97
CA ASP A 92 5.64 14.90 2.95
C ASP A 92 4.92 14.65 4.28
N ASP A 93 3.89 13.79 4.31
CA ASP A 93 3.26 13.30 5.55
C ASP A 93 4.08 12.20 6.25
N GLN A 94 5.08 11.64 5.56
CA GLN A 94 5.85 10.50 6.05
C GLN A 94 7.32 10.84 6.34
N ILE A 95 7.92 11.76 5.57
CA ILE A 95 9.33 12.19 5.73
C ILE A 95 9.39 13.31 6.76
N PHE A 96 10.15 13.10 7.84
CA PHE A 96 10.26 14.08 8.92
C PHE A 96 11.67 14.26 9.47
N CYS A 97 12.64 13.44 9.05
CA CYS A 97 14.02 13.55 9.52
C CYS A 97 14.84 14.53 8.68
N PRO A 98 15.94 15.10 9.23
CA PRO A 98 16.80 16.04 8.52
C PRO A 98 17.50 15.45 7.30
N THR A 99 17.84 14.15 7.33
CA THR A 99 18.54 13.47 6.24
C THR A 99 17.83 12.19 5.81
N VAL A 100 18.08 11.77 4.58
CA VAL A 100 17.58 10.49 4.05
C VAL A 100 18.05 9.30 4.91
N TYR A 101 19.29 9.35 5.40
CA TYR A 101 19.80 8.31 6.29
C TYR A 101 18.95 8.18 7.55
N GLU A 102 18.74 9.29 8.25
CA GLU A 102 18.00 9.31 9.51
C GLU A 102 16.54 8.85 9.32
N ASP A 103 15.94 9.23 8.20
CA ASP A 103 14.56 8.85 7.87
C ASP A 103 14.42 7.33 7.65
N VAL A 104 15.31 6.74 6.85
CA VAL A 104 15.33 5.29 6.60
C VAL A 104 15.75 4.50 7.84
N ALA A 105 16.68 5.05 8.65
CA ALA A 105 17.16 4.44 9.88
C ALA A 105 16.15 4.50 11.03
N PHE A 106 15.19 5.42 10.99
CA PHE A 106 14.29 5.70 12.12
C PHE A 106 13.56 4.44 12.59
N GLY A 107 12.82 3.77 11.71
CA GLY A 107 12.07 2.56 12.07
C GLY A 107 12.95 1.45 12.65
N PRO A 108 14.01 0.99 11.96
CA PRO A 108 14.92 -0.02 12.47
C PRO A 108 15.57 0.34 13.80
N SER A 109 15.93 1.62 14.01
CA SER A 109 16.50 2.07 15.29
C SER A 109 15.51 1.95 16.46
N GLN A 110 14.22 2.27 16.22
CA GLN A 110 13.15 2.06 17.21
C GLN A 110 12.92 0.57 17.50
N LEU A 111 13.26 -0.31 16.57
CA LEU A 111 13.24 -1.76 16.75
C LEU A 111 14.49 -2.30 17.46
N GLY A 112 15.41 -1.41 17.86
CA GLY A 112 16.62 -1.75 18.64
C GLY A 112 17.85 -2.06 17.79
N LEU A 113 17.81 -1.84 16.45
CA LEU A 113 19.00 -2.01 15.63
C LEU A 113 19.95 -0.83 15.81
N ALA A 114 21.24 -1.12 16.02
CA ALA A 114 22.29 -0.14 16.26
C ALA A 114 23.41 -0.22 15.20
N GLU A 115 24.33 0.75 15.21
CA GLU A 115 25.54 0.68 14.40
C GLU A 115 26.45 -0.50 14.83
N PRO A 116 27.12 -1.16 13.86
CA PRO A 116 27.23 -0.82 12.42
C PRO A 116 26.16 -1.46 11.53
N GLU A 117 25.30 -2.34 12.07
CA GLU A 117 24.28 -3.09 11.32
C GLU A 117 23.23 -2.15 10.74
N LEU A 118 22.84 -1.11 11.49
CA LEU A 118 21.89 -0.08 11.05
C LEU A 118 22.36 0.62 9.77
N GLY A 119 23.60 1.07 9.76
CA GLY A 119 24.17 1.75 8.59
C GLY A 119 24.31 0.85 7.37
N ARG A 120 24.56 -0.45 7.56
CA ARG A 120 24.54 -1.43 6.48
C ARG A 120 23.13 -1.60 5.90
N LEU A 121 22.15 -1.82 6.76
CA LEU A 121 20.74 -1.98 6.35
C LEU A 121 20.22 -0.77 5.57
N VAL A 122 20.53 0.45 6.03
CA VAL A 122 20.12 1.68 5.34
C VAL A 122 20.70 1.73 3.94
N ARG A 123 22.00 1.47 3.76
CA ARG A 123 22.65 1.49 2.44
C ARG A 123 22.05 0.42 1.50
N GLU A 124 21.90 -0.81 1.98
CA GLU A 124 21.31 -1.90 1.20
C GLU A 124 19.87 -1.56 0.79
N THR A 125 19.09 -0.96 1.68
CA THR A 125 17.70 -0.60 1.39
C THR A 125 17.62 0.56 0.40
N LEU A 126 18.47 1.59 0.54
CA LEU A 126 18.54 2.69 -0.42
C LEU A 126 18.97 2.20 -1.82
N GLU A 127 19.90 1.25 -1.90
CA GLU A 127 20.29 0.64 -3.16
C GLU A 127 19.12 -0.09 -3.82
N ARG A 128 18.32 -0.86 -3.06
CA ARG A 128 17.12 -1.56 -3.55
C ARG A 128 16.09 -0.61 -4.17
N VAL A 129 15.93 0.58 -3.61
CA VAL A 129 15.00 1.60 -4.14
C VAL A 129 15.66 2.55 -5.14
N ARG A 130 16.89 2.27 -5.61
CA ARG A 130 17.64 3.09 -6.57
C ARG A 130 18.00 4.49 -6.07
N LEU A 131 18.34 4.60 -4.79
CA LEU A 131 18.82 5.81 -4.13
C LEU A 131 20.21 5.63 -3.49
N ALA A 132 21.05 4.76 -4.05
CA ALA A 132 22.43 4.59 -3.57
C ALA A 132 23.17 5.94 -3.53
N GLY A 133 23.84 6.26 -2.42
CA GLY A 133 24.59 7.51 -2.23
C GLY A 133 23.73 8.71 -1.81
N PHE A 134 22.44 8.51 -1.48
CA PHE A 134 21.55 9.58 -1.04
C PHE A 134 21.56 9.81 0.47
N GLU A 135 22.29 9.04 1.24
CA GLU A 135 22.24 9.00 2.71
C GLU A 135 22.31 10.39 3.35
N ARG A 136 23.19 11.25 2.85
CA ARG A 136 23.42 12.60 3.37
C ARG A 136 22.56 13.69 2.75
N ARG A 137 21.71 13.34 1.79
CA ARG A 137 20.83 14.33 1.14
C ARG A 137 19.74 14.78 2.09
N LEU A 138 19.35 16.05 1.94
CA LEU A 138 18.23 16.64 2.67
C LEU A 138 16.94 16.34 1.90
N PRO A 139 15.88 15.81 2.54
CA PRO A 139 14.65 15.42 1.85
C PRO A 139 13.96 16.53 1.05
N HIS A 140 14.06 17.79 1.51
CA HIS A 140 13.47 18.92 0.81
C HIS A 140 14.17 19.28 -0.53
N HIS A 141 15.35 18.73 -0.81
CA HIS A 141 16.03 18.86 -2.10
C HIS A 141 15.69 17.71 -3.08
N LEU A 142 14.86 16.77 -2.67
CA LEU A 142 14.50 15.63 -3.48
C LEU A 142 13.27 15.93 -4.36
N SER A 143 13.26 15.37 -5.56
CA SER A 143 12.04 15.30 -6.38
C SER A 143 10.96 14.47 -5.68
N LEU A 144 9.69 14.66 -6.06
CA LEU A 144 8.58 13.88 -5.51
C LEU A 144 8.80 12.37 -5.64
N GLY A 145 9.33 11.91 -6.78
CA GLY A 145 9.63 10.50 -7.01
C GLY A 145 10.76 9.97 -6.12
N GLU A 146 11.81 10.77 -5.85
CA GLU A 146 12.88 10.42 -4.91
C GLU A 146 12.36 10.38 -3.47
N LYS A 147 11.55 11.36 -3.04
CA LYS A 147 10.89 11.36 -1.73
C LYS A 147 10.07 10.07 -1.53
N ARG A 148 9.26 9.68 -2.51
CA ARG A 148 8.44 8.47 -2.44
C ARG A 148 9.29 7.21 -2.30
N ARG A 149 10.43 7.14 -2.96
CA ARG A 149 11.39 6.04 -2.80
C ARG A 149 12.05 6.05 -1.42
N VAL A 150 12.30 7.21 -0.81
CA VAL A 150 12.77 7.32 0.58
C VAL A 150 11.72 6.77 1.55
N CYS A 151 10.45 7.16 1.41
CA CYS A 151 9.36 6.63 2.22
C CYS A 151 9.28 5.09 2.11
N LEU A 152 9.32 4.58 0.87
CA LEU A 152 9.32 3.13 0.64
C LEU A 152 10.54 2.45 1.26
N ALA A 153 11.73 3.06 1.20
CA ALA A 153 12.93 2.55 1.85
C ALA A 153 12.75 2.46 3.37
N GLY A 154 12.23 3.51 4.01
CA GLY A 154 11.92 3.50 5.45
C GLY A 154 10.97 2.36 5.85
N VAL A 155 9.94 2.12 5.05
CA VAL A 155 9.01 1.00 5.26
C VAL A 155 9.71 -0.35 5.07
N LEU A 156 10.46 -0.53 3.99
CA LEU A 156 11.14 -1.79 3.67
C LEU A 156 12.28 -2.12 4.65
N ALA A 157 12.94 -1.12 5.23
CA ALA A 157 13.98 -1.31 6.22
C ALA A 157 13.47 -1.99 7.51
N CYS A 158 12.18 -1.83 7.83
CA CYS A 158 11.54 -2.51 8.96
C CYS A 158 11.17 -3.98 8.66
N ALA A 159 11.38 -4.46 7.42
CA ALA A 159 11.06 -5.82 6.96
C ALA A 159 9.63 -6.30 7.33
N PRO A 160 8.58 -5.54 7.05
CA PRO A 160 7.21 -5.92 7.40
C PRO A 160 6.76 -7.15 6.60
N THR A 161 5.85 -7.94 7.17
CA THR A 161 5.24 -9.10 6.50
C THR A 161 4.08 -8.69 5.58
N ILE A 162 3.49 -7.53 5.83
CA ILE A 162 2.40 -6.94 5.04
C ILE A 162 2.79 -5.51 4.65
N LEU A 163 2.53 -5.14 3.41
CA LEU A 163 2.70 -3.79 2.88
C LEU A 163 1.34 -3.21 2.47
N ALA A 164 0.93 -2.15 3.12
CA ALA A 164 -0.22 -1.32 2.74
C ALA A 164 0.31 -0.10 1.98
N LEU A 165 0.06 -0.04 0.66
CA LEU A 165 0.66 0.93 -0.24
C LEU A 165 -0.43 1.84 -0.83
N ASP A 166 -0.40 3.12 -0.48
CA ASP A 166 -1.34 4.11 -1.01
C ASP A 166 -0.69 4.89 -2.15
N GLU A 167 -1.23 4.73 -3.35
CA GLU A 167 -0.80 5.38 -4.59
C GLU A 167 0.73 5.33 -4.81
N PRO A 168 1.36 4.14 -4.77
CA PRO A 168 2.83 4.03 -4.73
C PRO A 168 3.53 4.59 -5.97
N THR A 169 2.84 4.67 -7.13
CA THR A 169 3.41 5.17 -8.39
C THR A 169 3.03 6.60 -8.73
N ALA A 170 2.21 7.28 -7.92
CA ALA A 170 1.78 8.63 -8.21
C ALA A 170 2.98 9.60 -8.28
N GLY A 171 3.01 10.45 -9.32
CA GLY A 171 4.09 11.42 -9.52
C GLY A 171 5.41 10.85 -10.04
N LEU A 172 5.48 9.55 -10.33
CA LEU A 172 6.65 8.96 -10.99
C LEU A 172 6.59 9.14 -12.51
N ASP A 173 7.75 9.35 -13.10
CA ASP A 173 7.91 9.26 -14.54
C ASP A 173 7.74 7.79 -15.03
N PRO A 174 7.56 7.53 -16.33
CA PRO A 174 7.33 6.18 -16.84
C PRO A 174 8.47 5.19 -16.52
N ARG A 175 9.72 5.67 -16.40
CA ARG A 175 10.87 4.82 -16.03
C ARG A 175 10.80 4.47 -14.55
N GLY A 176 10.63 5.46 -13.67
CA GLY A 176 10.50 5.27 -12.23
C GLY A 176 9.33 4.37 -11.87
N ARG A 177 8.19 4.52 -12.57
CA ARG A 177 7.02 3.65 -12.43
C ARG A 177 7.37 2.18 -12.75
N ARG A 178 8.02 1.90 -13.90
CA ARG A 178 8.42 0.53 -14.26
C ARG A 178 9.38 -0.08 -13.23
N GLU A 179 10.37 0.68 -12.79
CA GLU A 179 11.33 0.23 -11.79
C GLU A 179 10.67 -0.09 -10.45
N LEU A 180 9.73 0.76 -10.00
CA LEU A 180 8.99 0.52 -8.77
C LEU A 180 8.08 -0.71 -8.89
N VAL A 181 7.36 -0.87 -9.99
CA VAL A 181 6.53 -2.06 -10.25
C VAL A 181 7.38 -3.33 -10.22
N ALA A 182 8.57 -3.31 -10.84
CA ALA A 182 9.50 -4.44 -10.81
C ALA A 182 9.98 -4.75 -9.38
N LEU A 183 10.31 -3.72 -8.58
CA LEU A 183 10.67 -3.87 -7.18
C LEU A 183 9.51 -4.49 -6.39
N LEU A 184 8.30 -3.92 -6.46
CA LEU A 184 7.14 -4.42 -5.73
C LEU A 184 6.82 -5.88 -6.11
N ARG A 185 6.98 -6.24 -7.38
CA ARG A 185 6.77 -7.61 -7.86
C ARG A 185 7.79 -8.61 -7.27
N SER A 186 9.00 -8.17 -6.97
CA SER A 186 10.06 -9.02 -6.40
C SER A 186 9.90 -9.28 -4.89
N LEU A 187 9.01 -8.54 -4.21
CA LEU A 187 8.78 -8.69 -2.78
C LEU A 187 7.91 -9.93 -2.49
N THR A 188 8.27 -10.67 -1.46
CA THR A 188 7.51 -11.83 -0.97
C THR A 188 6.44 -11.46 0.06
N ALA A 189 6.51 -10.26 0.63
CA ALA A 189 5.51 -9.75 1.58
C ALA A 189 4.10 -9.71 0.96
N THR A 190 3.09 -9.91 1.77
CA THR A 190 1.69 -9.65 1.40
C THR A 190 1.51 -8.17 1.07
N ARG A 191 0.81 -7.83 -0.01
CA ARG A 191 0.67 -6.42 -0.44
C ARG A 191 -0.79 -6.08 -0.66
N LEU A 192 -1.20 -4.96 -0.09
CA LEU A 192 -2.47 -4.30 -0.40
C LEU A 192 -2.13 -2.98 -1.09
N VAL A 193 -2.52 -2.83 -2.34
CA VAL A 193 -2.13 -1.70 -3.18
C VAL A 193 -3.37 -0.92 -3.57
N ALA A 194 -3.57 0.24 -2.96
CA ALA A 194 -4.60 1.19 -3.36
C ALA A 194 -4.07 2.08 -4.47
N SER A 195 -4.76 2.14 -5.61
CA SER A 195 -4.37 3.01 -6.71
C SER A 195 -5.49 3.26 -7.71
N HIS A 196 -5.38 4.41 -8.37
CA HIS A 196 -6.12 4.74 -9.59
C HIS A 196 -5.34 4.35 -10.88
N ASP A 197 -4.07 3.95 -10.77
CA ASP A 197 -3.25 3.41 -11.86
C ASP A 197 -3.63 1.93 -12.11
N LEU A 198 -4.68 1.72 -12.90
CA LEU A 198 -5.22 0.39 -13.15
C LEU A 198 -4.26 -0.50 -13.93
N ASP A 199 -3.42 0.06 -14.80
CA ASP A 199 -2.38 -0.72 -15.51
C ASP A 199 -1.32 -1.26 -14.56
N MET A 200 -0.98 -0.52 -13.49
CA MET A 200 -0.12 -1.03 -12.41
C MET A 200 -0.83 -2.15 -11.65
N ILE A 201 -2.11 -1.98 -11.31
CA ILE A 201 -2.89 -3.01 -10.62
C ILE A 201 -2.93 -4.31 -11.45
N VAL A 202 -3.22 -4.23 -12.76
CA VAL A 202 -3.17 -5.38 -13.67
C VAL A 202 -1.79 -6.04 -13.67
N ALA A 203 -0.72 -5.24 -13.61
CA ALA A 203 0.64 -5.75 -13.62
C ALA A 203 1.07 -6.44 -12.31
N LEU A 204 0.52 -6.02 -11.16
CA LEU A 204 0.97 -6.48 -9.83
C LEU A 204 0.03 -7.46 -9.14
N CYS A 205 -1.29 -7.27 -9.29
CA CYS A 205 -2.30 -7.88 -8.46
C CYS A 205 -3.08 -8.94 -9.24
N ALA A 206 -3.12 -10.17 -8.73
CA ALA A 206 -3.94 -11.23 -9.34
C ALA A 206 -5.43 -11.06 -9.00
N ARG A 207 -5.74 -10.43 -7.89
CA ARG A 207 -7.09 -10.15 -7.42
C ARG A 207 -7.26 -8.68 -7.08
N VAL A 208 -8.46 -8.16 -7.29
CA VAL A 208 -8.83 -6.77 -7.02
C VAL A 208 -10.16 -6.71 -6.26
N ILE A 209 -10.31 -5.66 -5.45
CA ILE A 209 -11.60 -5.18 -4.95
C ILE A 209 -11.86 -3.78 -5.51
N VAL A 210 -13.09 -3.53 -5.93
CA VAL A 210 -13.56 -2.21 -6.35
C VAL A 210 -14.32 -1.60 -5.20
N LEU A 211 -13.82 -0.47 -4.70
CA LEU A 211 -14.41 0.28 -3.60
C LEU A 211 -15.10 1.53 -4.18
N ASP A 212 -16.36 1.73 -3.84
CA ASP A 212 -17.10 2.94 -4.19
C ASP A 212 -17.99 3.35 -3.01
N ARG A 213 -17.97 4.64 -2.65
CA ARG A 213 -18.74 5.22 -1.53
C ARG A 213 -18.64 4.40 -0.24
N GLY A 214 -17.41 3.95 0.09
CA GLY A 214 -17.13 3.19 1.29
C GLY A 214 -17.55 1.71 1.27
N ALA A 215 -18.09 1.20 0.18
CA ALA A 215 -18.52 -0.19 0.06
C ALA A 215 -17.74 -0.94 -1.05
N ILE A 216 -17.52 -2.25 -0.87
CA ILE A 216 -17.01 -3.12 -1.94
C ILE A 216 -18.16 -3.42 -2.89
N VAL A 217 -18.03 -2.97 -4.14
CA VAL A 217 -19.03 -3.17 -5.21
C VAL A 217 -18.69 -4.33 -6.14
N ALA A 218 -17.40 -4.72 -6.20
CA ALA A 218 -16.95 -5.92 -6.90
C ALA A 218 -15.66 -6.47 -6.27
N SER A 219 -15.45 -7.78 -6.40
CA SER A 219 -14.22 -8.47 -5.98
C SER A 219 -14.01 -9.71 -6.84
N GLY A 220 -12.79 -9.94 -7.31
CA GLY A 220 -12.47 -11.11 -8.14
C GLY A 220 -11.10 -11.02 -8.81
N PRO A 221 -10.82 -11.93 -9.76
CA PRO A 221 -9.62 -11.87 -10.57
C PRO A 221 -9.49 -10.53 -11.27
N THR A 222 -8.31 -9.91 -11.20
CA THR A 222 -8.09 -8.55 -11.72
C THR A 222 -8.47 -8.39 -13.18
N ALA A 223 -8.09 -9.37 -14.01
CA ALA A 223 -8.37 -9.33 -15.43
C ALA A 223 -9.88 -9.40 -15.75
N GLU A 224 -10.66 -10.14 -14.97
CA GLU A 224 -12.10 -10.27 -15.16
C GLU A 224 -12.85 -9.01 -14.69
N VAL A 225 -12.55 -8.57 -13.46
CA VAL A 225 -13.23 -7.42 -12.85
C VAL A 225 -12.93 -6.13 -13.64
N LEU A 226 -11.66 -5.88 -13.99
CA LEU A 226 -11.27 -4.66 -14.69
C LEU A 226 -11.56 -4.70 -16.20
N ALA A 227 -11.94 -5.85 -16.77
CA ALA A 227 -12.40 -5.96 -18.15
C ALA A 227 -13.90 -5.62 -18.31
N ASP A 228 -14.68 -5.67 -17.22
CA ASP A 228 -16.10 -5.32 -17.25
C ASP A 228 -16.28 -3.81 -17.36
N GLU A 229 -16.46 -3.34 -18.60
CA GLU A 229 -16.60 -1.92 -18.92
C GLU A 229 -17.85 -1.30 -18.28
N ALA A 230 -18.96 -2.05 -18.20
CA ALA A 230 -20.19 -1.55 -17.60
C ALA A 230 -20.03 -1.32 -16.10
N LEU A 231 -19.38 -2.27 -15.39
CA LEU A 231 -19.02 -2.13 -13.98
C LEU A 231 -18.10 -0.93 -13.77
N MET A 232 -17.04 -0.81 -14.56
CA MET A 232 -16.05 0.26 -14.41
C MET A 232 -16.69 1.64 -14.57
N LEU A 233 -17.48 1.83 -15.65
CA LEU A 233 -18.18 3.10 -15.90
C LEU A 233 -19.22 3.42 -14.83
N ALA A 234 -19.98 2.42 -14.34
CA ALA A 234 -20.97 2.62 -13.28
C ALA A 234 -20.36 3.15 -11.97
N HIS A 235 -19.07 2.87 -11.74
CA HIS A 235 -18.34 3.28 -10.54
C HIS A 235 -17.24 4.34 -10.81
N GLY A 236 -17.37 5.09 -11.91
CA GLY A 236 -16.49 6.22 -12.24
C GLY A 236 -15.05 5.84 -12.56
N LEU A 237 -14.84 4.63 -13.07
CA LEU A 237 -13.54 4.12 -13.50
C LEU A 237 -13.55 3.87 -15.01
N GLU A 238 -12.36 3.87 -15.62
CA GLU A 238 -12.17 3.50 -17.01
C GLU A 238 -11.47 2.13 -17.10
N ARG A 239 -11.70 1.44 -18.20
CA ARG A 239 -11.01 0.17 -18.46
C ARG A 239 -9.51 0.40 -18.66
N PRO A 240 -8.60 -0.37 -18.00
CA PRO A 240 -7.15 -0.20 -18.15
C PRO A 240 -6.68 -0.46 -19.57
N HIS A 241 -5.70 0.30 -20.05
CA HIS A 241 -5.13 0.13 -21.38
C HIS A 241 -4.58 -1.26 -21.63
N ALA A 242 -3.97 -1.89 -20.62
CA ALA A 242 -3.44 -3.24 -20.69
C ALA A 242 -4.52 -4.29 -21.07
N LEU A 243 -5.80 -4.02 -20.83
CA LEU A 243 -6.91 -4.92 -21.15
C LEU A 243 -7.74 -4.48 -22.36
N GLN A 244 -7.43 -3.32 -22.98
CA GLN A 244 -8.14 -2.84 -24.18
C GLN A 244 -7.64 -3.51 -25.47
N HIS A 245 -6.40 -4.02 -25.51
CA HIS A 245 -5.79 -4.59 -26.70
C HIS A 245 -5.55 -6.10 -26.55
N THR A 246 -6.58 -6.89 -26.73
CA THR A 246 -6.42 -8.28 -27.16
C THR A 246 -6.18 -8.31 -28.67
N HIS A 247 -4.93 -8.05 -29.12
CA HIS A 247 -4.57 -8.47 -30.46
C HIS A 247 -4.43 -10.00 -30.46
N PRO A 248 -5.19 -10.74 -31.27
CA PRO A 248 -4.83 -12.11 -31.55
C PRO A 248 -3.50 -12.03 -32.31
N HIS A 249 -2.40 -12.48 -31.71
CA HIS A 249 -1.19 -12.76 -32.44
C HIS A 249 -1.55 -13.86 -33.43
N GLY A 250 -1.89 -13.46 -34.65
CA GLY A 250 -1.98 -14.33 -35.79
C GLY A 250 -0.62 -15.02 -35.97
N GLN A 251 -0.64 -16.32 -35.94
CA GLN A 251 0.43 -17.17 -36.41
C GLN A 251 0.73 -16.79 -37.87
N VAL A 252 1.99 -16.46 -38.14
CA VAL A 252 2.60 -16.55 -39.45
C VAL A 252 3.82 -17.44 -39.30
#